data_ae6ddcd7f1b2d0f79701ad316c564df7
#
_entry.id   ae6ddcd7f1b2d0f79701ad316c564df7
#
_cell.length_a   1.000
_cell.length_b   1.000
_cell.length_c   1.000
_cell.angle_alpha   90.00
_cell.angle_beta   90.00
_cell.angle_gamma   90.00
#
_symmetry.space_group_name_H-M   'P 1'
#
loop_
_entity.id
_entity.type
_entity.pdbx_description
1 polymer ?
#
loop_
_entity_poly.entity_id
_entity_poly.type
_entity_poly.pdbx_seq_one_letter_code
_entity_poly.pdbx_strand_id
1 'polypeptide(L)'
;AADKGIGLYDLLIDIYKEFGLYKEKLVSVVRKGKTGAEEIQAMMKNFRKNPPKRLGNSDVIEIKDYQSGVSVDTTTGKSEDINLPKSNVLQFFTEDGGKVSVRPSGTEPKIKFYFGVVSPLESKEEFEQVDRRLEEKINTYVKELGL
;
A
#
# COMPACT_ATOMS: atom_id res chain seq x y z
N ALA A 1 0.48 -29.64 14.35
CA ALA A 1 -0.20 -28.68 15.22
C ALA A 1 -1.55 -29.21 15.69
N ALA A 2 -2.29 -29.86 14.82
CA ALA A 2 -3.60 -30.41 15.17
C ALA A 2 -3.53 -31.48 16.26
N ASP A 3 -2.48 -32.30 16.24
CA ASP A 3 -2.25 -33.34 17.22
C ASP A 3 -1.94 -32.79 18.62
N LYS A 4 -1.57 -31.56 18.72
CA LYS A 4 -1.35 -30.83 19.98
C LYS A 4 -2.53 -29.98 20.39
N GLY A 5 -3.67 -30.12 19.73
CA GLY A 5 -4.83 -29.31 19.99
C GLY A 5 -4.74 -27.86 19.50
N ILE A 6 -3.73 -27.54 18.70
CA ILE A 6 -3.55 -26.23 18.11
C ILE A 6 -4.01 -26.27 16.67
N GLY A 7 -5.07 -25.51 16.34
CA GLY A 7 -5.56 -25.40 14.99
C GLY A 7 -4.71 -24.45 14.15
N LEU A 8 -4.88 -24.53 12.82
CA LEU A 8 -4.19 -23.63 11.90
C LEU A 8 -4.49 -22.16 12.20
N TYR A 9 -5.73 -21.86 12.58
CA TYR A 9 -6.15 -20.52 12.95
C TYR A 9 -5.36 -19.98 14.15
N ASP A 10 -5.18 -20.82 15.19
CA ASP A 10 -4.42 -20.42 16.38
C ASP A 10 -2.94 -20.18 16.06
N LEU A 11 -2.39 -20.97 15.16
CA LEU A 11 -1.02 -20.78 14.70
C LEU A 11 -0.85 -19.45 13.96
N LEU A 12 -1.81 -19.10 13.11
CA LEU A 12 -1.82 -17.81 12.41
C LEU A 12 -1.92 -16.64 13.39
N ILE A 13 -2.75 -16.74 14.41
CA ILE A 13 -2.89 -15.73 15.45
C ILE A 13 -1.56 -15.53 16.19
N ASP A 14 -0.84 -16.59 16.50
CA ASP A 14 0.47 -16.48 17.14
C ASP A 14 1.48 -15.76 16.25
N ILE A 15 1.46 -16.02 14.95
CA ILE A 15 2.29 -15.30 13.98
C ILE A 15 1.93 -13.81 13.96
N TYR A 16 0.64 -13.48 13.97
CA TYR A 16 0.18 -12.08 13.98
C TYR A 16 0.53 -11.35 15.27
N LYS A 17 0.57 -12.03 16.41
CA LYS A 17 1.03 -11.45 17.67
C LYS A 17 2.51 -11.06 17.61
N GLU A 18 3.32 -11.88 16.94
CA GLU A 18 4.75 -11.65 16.83
C GLU A 18 5.08 -10.56 15.82
N PHE A 19 4.44 -10.57 14.65
CA PHE A 19 4.78 -9.69 13.52
C PHE A 19 3.73 -8.61 13.23
N GLY A 20 2.61 -8.60 13.95
CA GLY A 20 1.49 -7.74 13.65
C GLY A 20 0.52 -8.35 12.64
N LEU A 21 -0.71 -7.87 12.65
CA LEU A 21 -1.71 -8.26 11.65
C LEU A 21 -1.55 -7.38 10.42
N TYR A 22 -1.30 -8.00 9.29
CA TYR A 22 -1.11 -7.34 8.00
C TYR A 22 -2.33 -7.57 7.12
N LYS A 23 -2.87 -6.50 6.56
CA LYS A 23 -4.02 -6.59 5.66
C LYS A 23 -3.71 -5.91 4.33
N GLU A 24 -4.07 -6.58 3.23
CA GLU A 24 -3.85 -6.09 1.88
C GLU A 24 -5.16 -5.96 1.12
N LYS A 25 -5.21 -5.02 0.18
CA LYS A 25 -6.35 -4.84 -0.72
C LYS A 25 -5.86 -4.32 -2.07
N LEU A 26 -6.46 -4.84 -3.13
CA LEU A 26 -6.23 -4.37 -4.49
C LEU A 26 -7.44 -3.56 -4.95
N VAL A 27 -7.19 -2.36 -5.44
CA VAL A 27 -8.21 -1.54 -6.10
C VAL A 27 -7.77 -1.29 -7.53
N SER A 28 -8.63 -1.61 -8.48
CA SER A 28 -8.38 -1.35 -9.90
C SER A 28 -9.29 -0.23 -10.38
N VAL A 29 -8.71 0.75 -11.04
CA VAL A 29 -9.45 1.87 -11.63
C VAL A 29 -9.33 1.78 -13.14
N VAL A 30 -10.47 1.71 -13.82
CA VAL A 30 -10.54 1.61 -15.29
C VAL A 30 -11.05 2.94 -15.83
N ARG A 31 -10.38 3.46 -16.84
CA ARG A 31 -10.81 4.67 -17.57
C ARG A 31 -11.16 4.25 -18.99
N LYS A 32 -12.42 4.36 -19.35
CA LYS A 32 -12.93 3.96 -20.68
C LYS A 32 -12.83 5.13 -21.66
N GLY A 33 -12.83 4.80 -22.96
CA GLY A 33 -12.86 5.77 -24.05
C GLY A 33 -11.47 6.06 -24.62
N LYS A 34 -11.44 6.94 -25.62
CA LYS A 34 -10.20 7.28 -26.35
C LYS A 34 -9.16 7.96 -25.47
N THR A 35 -9.58 8.68 -24.43
CA THR A 35 -8.71 9.41 -23.52
C THR A 35 -8.32 8.61 -22.28
N GLY A 36 -8.83 7.37 -22.15
CA GLY A 36 -8.60 6.57 -20.93
C GLY A 36 -7.13 6.35 -20.62
N ALA A 37 -6.34 5.97 -21.61
CA ALA A 37 -4.90 5.77 -21.43
C ALA A 37 -4.18 7.06 -21.04
N GLU A 38 -4.59 8.19 -21.63
CA GLU A 38 -4.02 9.50 -21.29
C GLU A 38 -4.36 9.90 -19.88
N GLU A 39 -5.58 9.62 -19.42
CA GLU A 39 -5.99 9.88 -18.03
C GLU A 39 -5.16 9.09 -17.03
N ILE A 40 -4.88 7.82 -17.33
CA ILE A 40 -4.02 6.97 -16.49
C ILE A 40 -2.60 7.54 -16.41
N GLN A 41 -2.04 7.95 -17.54
CA GLN A 41 -0.71 8.56 -17.57
C GLN A 41 -0.68 9.88 -16.79
N ALA A 42 -1.75 10.69 -16.91
CA ALA A 42 -1.88 11.91 -16.15
C ALA A 42 -1.96 11.66 -14.64
N MET A 43 -2.65 10.60 -14.22
CA MET A 43 -2.70 10.19 -12.82
C MET A 43 -1.31 9.86 -12.29
N MET A 44 -0.54 9.06 -13.03
CA MET A 44 0.83 8.70 -12.63
C MET A 44 1.72 9.93 -12.55
N LYS A 45 1.64 10.81 -13.52
CA LYS A 45 2.40 12.06 -13.55
C LYS A 45 2.05 12.94 -12.35
N ASN A 46 0.77 13.03 -12.01
CA ASN A 46 0.32 13.81 -10.86
C ASN A 46 0.83 13.21 -9.54
N PHE A 47 0.79 11.89 -9.38
CA PHE A 47 1.32 11.23 -8.18
C PHE A 47 2.84 11.47 -8.03
N ARG A 48 3.58 11.57 -9.13
CA ARG A 48 5.00 11.90 -9.09
C ARG A 48 5.25 13.36 -8.73
N LYS A 49 4.45 14.26 -9.30
CA LYS A 49 4.58 15.70 -9.07
C LYS A 49 4.05 16.12 -7.70
N ASN A 50 2.92 15.57 -7.29
CA ASN A 50 2.24 15.91 -6.05
C ASN A 50 1.95 14.63 -5.26
N PRO A 51 2.98 13.95 -4.72
CA PRO A 51 2.75 12.75 -3.95
C PRO A 51 1.97 13.05 -2.66
N PRO A 52 1.20 12.10 -2.16
CA PRO A 52 0.49 12.29 -0.89
C PRO A 52 1.51 12.51 0.23
N LYS A 53 1.27 13.49 1.08
CA LYS A 53 2.12 13.77 2.23
C LYS A 53 1.72 12.96 3.45
N ARG A 54 0.46 12.59 3.53
CA ARG A 54 -0.11 11.79 4.61
C ARG A 54 -1.13 10.82 4.04
N LEU A 55 -1.23 9.65 4.66
CA LEU A 55 -2.25 8.65 4.37
C LEU A 55 -2.83 8.17 5.70
N GLY A 56 -4.13 8.31 5.85
CA GLY A 56 -4.75 8.15 7.14
C GLY A 56 -4.22 9.23 8.09
N ASN A 57 -3.82 8.83 9.28
CA ASN A 57 -3.24 9.74 10.27
C ASN A 57 -1.72 9.61 10.35
N SER A 58 -1.09 9.09 9.30
CA SER A 58 0.34 8.81 9.29
C SER A 58 1.04 9.55 8.15
N ASP A 59 2.23 10.06 8.42
CA ASP A 59 3.02 10.75 7.42
C ASP A 59 3.63 9.76 6.44
N VAL A 60 3.67 10.14 5.16
CA VAL A 60 4.43 9.40 4.14
C VAL A 60 5.89 9.74 4.34
N ILE A 61 6.68 8.74 4.71
CA ILE A 61 8.10 8.92 5.06
C ILE A 61 9.07 8.48 3.97
N GLU A 62 8.62 7.67 3.01
CA GLU A 62 9.45 7.21 1.91
C GLU A 62 8.63 7.09 0.63
N ILE A 63 9.23 7.49 -0.48
CA ILE A 63 8.63 7.36 -1.81
C ILE A 63 9.63 6.66 -2.70
N LYS A 64 9.24 5.53 -3.29
CA LYS A 64 10.06 4.82 -4.27
C LYS A 64 9.47 4.98 -5.64
N ASP A 65 10.25 5.52 -6.57
CA ASP A 65 9.88 5.65 -7.97
C ASP A 65 10.76 4.72 -8.79
N TYR A 66 10.18 3.62 -9.25
CA TYR A 66 10.92 2.61 -10.00
C TYR A 66 11.20 3.04 -11.44
N GLN A 67 10.54 4.07 -11.95
CA GLN A 67 10.82 4.60 -13.28
C GLN A 67 12.09 5.44 -13.30
N SER A 68 12.27 6.29 -12.30
CA SER A 68 13.51 7.04 -12.14
C SER A 68 14.61 6.21 -11.49
N GLY A 69 14.23 5.15 -10.77
CA GLY A 69 15.15 4.31 -10.03
C GLY A 69 15.66 4.95 -8.75
N VAL A 70 14.85 5.83 -8.14
CA VAL A 70 15.25 6.58 -6.93
C VAL A 70 14.23 6.38 -5.81
N SER A 71 14.74 6.15 -4.60
CA SER A 71 13.97 6.15 -3.36
C SER A 71 14.29 7.43 -2.59
N VAL A 72 13.28 8.13 -2.14
CA VAL A 72 13.45 9.40 -1.38
C VAL A 72 12.88 9.23 0.02
N ASP A 73 13.72 9.57 1.02
CA ASP A 73 13.28 9.73 2.40
C ASP A 73 12.72 11.14 2.54
N THR A 74 11.40 11.26 2.71
CA THR A 74 10.74 12.57 2.78
C THR A 74 11.03 13.33 4.06
N THR A 75 11.52 12.65 5.10
CA THR A 75 11.84 13.30 6.39
C THR A 75 13.18 14.01 6.35
N THR A 76 14.14 13.49 5.58
CA THR A 76 15.50 14.04 5.46
C THR A 76 15.79 14.65 4.11
N GLY A 77 15.00 14.33 3.10
CA GLY A 77 15.25 14.72 1.71
C GLY A 77 16.36 13.92 1.03
N LYS A 78 16.92 12.91 1.71
CA LYS A 78 17.95 12.05 1.13
C LYS A 78 17.37 11.09 0.11
N SER A 79 18.12 10.85 -0.96
CA SER A 79 17.72 9.90 -1.99
C SER A 79 18.75 8.80 -2.15
N GLU A 80 18.29 7.63 -2.53
CA GLU A 80 19.13 6.46 -2.79
C GLU A 80 18.69 5.81 -4.10
N ASP A 81 19.65 5.18 -4.79
CA ASP A 81 19.35 4.45 -6.01
C ASP A 81 18.67 3.12 -5.69
N ILE A 82 17.67 2.77 -6.48
CA ILE A 82 17.01 1.46 -6.42
C ILE A 82 17.72 0.56 -7.45
N ASN A 83 18.37 -0.48 -6.96
CA ASN A 83 19.13 -1.43 -7.82
C ASN A 83 18.21 -2.51 -8.40
N LEU A 84 17.14 -2.09 -9.07
CA LEU A 84 16.17 -2.99 -9.71
C LEU A 84 15.88 -2.50 -11.13
N PRO A 85 15.43 -3.38 -12.02
CA PRO A 85 15.02 -2.96 -13.36
C PRO A 85 13.97 -1.85 -13.29
N LYS A 86 14.07 -0.88 -14.19
CA LYS A 86 13.12 0.23 -14.23
C LYS A 86 11.73 -0.24 -14.63
N SER A 87 10.72 0.27 -13.96
CA SER A 87 9.32 0.00 -14.26
C SER A 87 8.46 1.18 -13.84
N ASN A 88 7.30 1.33 -14.46
CA ASN A 88 6.39 2.42 -14.12
C ASN A 88 5.57 2.08 -12.87
N VAL A 89 6.24 2.11 -11.72
CA VAL A 89 5.65 1.79 -10.41
C VAL A 89 6.07 2.86 -9.42
N LEU A 90 5.12 3.30 -8.60
CA LEU A 90 5.36 4.17 -7.46
C LEU A 90 4.97 3.44 -6.18
N GLN A 91 5.72 3.66 -5.11
CA GLN A 91 5.37 3.15 -3.79
C GLN A 91 5.47 4.28 -2.77
N PHE A 92 4.47 4.36 -1.90
CA PHE A 92 4.44 5.30 -0.78
C PHE A 92 4.44 4.49 0.51
N PHE A 93 5.31 4.85 1.44
CA PHE A 93 5.44 4.18 2.73
C PHE A 93 5.14 5.16 3.85
N THR A 94 4.29 4.75 4.78
CA THR A 94 3.91 5.58 5.92
C THR A 94 4.72 5.21 7.16
N GLU A 95 4.80 6.15 8.10
CA GLU A 95 5.51 5.96 9.37
C GLU A 95 4.99 4.77 10.17
N ASP A 96 3.69 4.50 10.11
CA ASP A 96 3.05 3.41 10.84
C ASP A 96 3.10 2.05 10.12
N GLY A 97 3.91 1.93 9.06
CA GLY A 97 4.10 0.68 8.34
C GLY A 97 3.13 0.45 7.18
N GLY A 98 2.32 1.44 6.85
CA GLY A 98 1.44 1.37 5.68
C GLY A 98 2.19 1.49 4.37
N LYS A 99 1.62 0.92 3.31
CA LYS A 99 2.24 0.92 1.98
C LYS A 99 1.17 1.02 0.91
N VAL A 100 1.41 1.85 -0.09
CA VAL A 100 0.60 1.92 -1.29
C VAL A 100 1.50 1.75 -2.49
N SER A 101 1.22 0.77 -3.35
CA SER A 101 1.92 0.59 -4.61
C SER A 101 0.97 0.94 -5.75
N VAL A 102 1.42 1.76 -6.69
CA VAL A 102 0.64 2.24 -7.81
C VAL A 102 1.29 1.76 -9.10
N ARG A 103 0.53 1.06 -9.92
CA ARG A 103 1.03 0.49 -11.17
C ARG A 103 -0.02 0.56 -12.26
N PRO A 104 0.23 1.29 -13.36
CA PRO A 104 -0.66 1.25 -14.51
C PRO A 104 -0.48 -0.06 -15.28
N SER A 105 -1.54 -0.51 -15.95
CA SER A 105 -1.46 -1.61 -16.90
C SER A 105 -0.71 -1.13 -18.16
N GLY A 106 0.13 -2.00 -18.72
CA GLY A 106 0.85 -1.67 -19.95
C GLY A 106 -0.02 -1.79 -21.21
N THR A 107 -1.16 -2.48 -21.16
CA THR A 107 -1.98 -2.81 -22.31
C THR A 107 -3.41 -2.29 -22.24
N GLU A 108 -3.90 -1.95 -21.07
CA GLU A 108 -5.29 -1.52 -20.84
C GLU A 108 -5.32 -0.15 -20.16
N PRO A 109 -6.39 0.66 -20.37
CA PRO A 109 -6.56 1.93 -19.66
C PRO A 109 -7.00 1.69 -18.21
N LYS A 110 -6.11 1.10 -17.44
CA LYS A 110 -6.34 0.61 -16.08
C LYS A 110 -5.14 0.91 -15.21
N ILE A 111 -5.40 1.28 -13.98
CA ILE A 111 -4.36 1.49 -12.98
C ILE A 111 -4.72 0.71 -11.72
N LYS A 112 -3.73 0.04 -11.15
CA LYS A 112 -3.90 -0.79 -9.97
C LYS A 112 -3.23 -0.16 -8.76
N PHE A 113 -3.95 -0.18 -7.64
CA PHE A 113 -3.46 0.28 -6.36
C PHE A 113 -3.43 -0.89 -5.39
N TYR A 114 -2.26 -1.21 -4.87
CA TYR A 114 -2.06 -2.26 -3.87
C TYR A 114 -1.87 -1.60 -2.53
N PHE A 115 -2.80 -1.84 -1.61
CA PHE A 115 -2.75 -1.27 -0.26
C PHE A 115 -2.30 -2.33 0.72
N GLY A 116 -1.39 -1.96 1.61
CA GLY A 116 -0.96 -2.82 2.71
C GLY A 116 -0.91 -2.01 3.98
N VAL A 117 -1.56 -2.48 5.03
CA VAL A 117 -1.56 -1.84 6.34
C VAL A 117 -1.30 -2.89 7.41
N VAL A 118 -0.71 -2.46 8.51
CA VAL A 118 -0.32 -3.36 9.60
C VAL A 118 -0.70 -2.75 10.94
N SER A 119 -1.06 -3.59 11.89
CA SER A 119 -1.32 -3.18 13.27
C SER A 119 -0.86 -4.28 14.21
N PRO A 120 -0.33 -3.93 15.38
CA PRO A 120 -0.03 -4.92 16.40
C PRO A 120 -1.29 -5.68 16.81
N LEU A 121 -1.15 -6.97 17.06
CA LEU A 121 -2.20 -7.82 17.58
C LEU A 121 -1.73 -8.40 18.90
N GLU A 122 -2.37 -8.03 20.00
CA GLU A 122 -1.96 -8.47 21.34
C GLU A 122 -2.66 -9.75 21.78
N SER A 123 -3.89 -9.97 21.32
CA SER A 123 -4.66 -11.15 21.71
C SER A 123 -5.56 -11.63 20.57
N LYS A 124 -5.94 -12.91 20.64
CA LYS A 124 -6.87 -13.52 19.70
C LYS A 124 -8.24 -12.83 19.71
N GLU A 125 -8.68 -12.39 20.88
CA GLU A 125 -9.97 -11.73 21.06
C GLU A 125 -10.03 -10.39 20.33
N GLU A 126 -8.88 -9.75 20.09
CA GLU A 126 -8.79 -8.48 19.39
C GLU A 126 -8.75 -8.61 17.88
N PHE A 127 -8.61 -9.83 17.35
CA PHE A 127 -8.41 -10.07 15.92
C PHE A 127 -9.47 -9.38 15.06
N GLU A 128 -10.75 -9.58 15.35
CA GLU A 128 -11.83 -9.01 14.55
C GLU A 128 -11.84 -7.48 14.60
N GLN A 129 -11.56 -6.91 15.76
CA GLN A 129 -11.52 -5.46 15.92
C GLN A 129 -10.35 -4.84 15.16
N VAL A 130 -9.18 -5.47 15.25
CA VAL A 130 -7.97 -5.01 14.55
C VAL A 130 -8.15 -5.16 13.05
N ASP A 131 -8.69 -6.29 12.58
CA ASP A 131 -8.97 -6.51 11.17
C ASP A 131 -9.93 -5.46 10.61
N ARG A 132 -10.99 -5.14 11.36
CA ARG A 132 -11.94 -4.10 10.96
C ARG A 132 -11.29 -2.73 10.90
N ARG A 133 -10.45 -2.37 11.86
CA ARG A 133 -9.72 -1.10 11.87
C ARG A 133 -8.78 -0.99 10.67
N LEU A 134 -8.13 -2.09 10.31
CA LEU A 134 -7.25 -2.11 9.14
C LEU A 134 -8.04 -1.94 7.84
N GLU A 135 -9.22 -2.53 7.75
CA GLU A 135 -10.09 -2.34 6.59
C GLU A 135 -10.57 -0.88 6.47
N GLU A 136 -10.97 -0.27 7.58
CA GLU A 136 -11.34 1.14 7.61
C GLU A 136 -10.16 2.03 7.22
N LYS A 137 -8.97 1.68 7.66
CA LYS A 137 -7.75 2.41 7.31
C LYS A 137 -7.46 2.35 5.82
N ILE A 138 -7.60 1.17 5.20
CA ILE A 138 -7.47 1.02 3.75
C ILE A 138 -8.52 1.84 3.03
N ASN A 139 -9.76 1.81 3.48
CA ASN A 139 -10.85 2.59 2.89
C ASN A 139 -10.56 4.11 2.97
N THR A 140 -9.95 4.55 4.06
CA THR A 140 -9.51 5.94 4.22
C THR A 140 -8.43 6.29 3.19
N TYR A 141 -7.46 5.42 2.98
CA TYR A 141 -6.42 5.61 1.96
C TYR A 141 -7.04 5.72 0.56
N VAL A 142 -7.98 4.82 0.24
CA VAL A 142 -8.67 4.82 -1.05
C VAL A 142 -9.38 6.17 -1.28
N LYS A 143 -10.06 6.65 -0.27
CA LYS A 143 -10.79 7.90 -0.33
C LYS A 143 -9.87 9.11 -0.46
N GLU A 144 -8.79 9.14 0.30
CA GLU A 144 -7.81 10.23 0.26
C GLU A 144 -7.07 10.31 -1.08
N LEU A 145 -6.91 9.19 -1.77
CA LEU A 145 -6.30 9.16 -3.10
C LEU A 145 -7.29 9.50 -4.21
N GLY A 146 -8.55 9.76 -3.87
CA GLY A 146 -9.56 10.15 -4.85
C GLY A 146 -10.13 9.00 -5.66
N LEU A 147 -10.06 7.79 -5.14
CA LEU A 147 -10.49 6.58 -5.84
C LEU A 147 -11.94 6.19 -5.54
#